data_eb8c07b76261b65c2efb9b9ae7b9a500
#
_entry.id   eb8c07b76261b65c2efb9b9ae7b9a500
#
_cell.length_a   1.000
_cell.length_b   1.000
_cell.length_c   1.000
_cell.angle_alpha   90.00
_cell.angle_beta   90.00
_cell.angle_gamma   90.00
#
_symmetry.space_group_name_H-M   'P 1'
#
loop_
_entity.id
_entity.type
_entity.pdbx_description
1 polymer ?
#
loop_
_entity_poly.entity_id
_entity_poly.type
_entity_poly.pdbx_seq_one_letter_code
_entity_poly.pdbx_strand_id
1 'polypeptide(L)'
;MTVKKKNQKGEGKKPRQSLGHIVNNNLFMLKLLFKAAPTYVIVSLFCNLMSGAYSFFAGTYIYKYALNSLAEGKELKSIIMIVAAMVVCCVLVQIIYIITGRVLDVLNFKIHRYIKGMIHEKASKVDIACFENTAFFDTYIKASDDALKRAYAVLDSCGGILYFIVSIGGTLALVATISPIFILITAVPLIMKLTVGKRQNKLKHEAGMKFKEVDRQKGYVRRTFYLKDYSKEMRLTEMYKVMMKRMSTSVSELKEITRKYGYKKMFFRYLFDIMEIVIIYGATVVIASYQALVKRTMLPGDFFVVLNSVTTVSYGLEYAAQLLLDFEENSLYIDNFREFLDYEIKIKEDENAPDAPEPETLTLENLTFGYSGQKGSALNNVSLTLNKGEKIAIVGHNGAGKSTLIKLLQRLYDPEDGNGAILLNGVNIKDLKLSSYRGLFGTVFQDYGLFAVSVAENVMLRGDLTEEDREKVRDALIKSGIYEKIQKLPHGIDTVVTKEFDSDGAVFSGGEEQKIAIARIFAGDAKIVIMDEPTSALDPIAEEQMYRNMFEACRDKTVIYISHRLSSCTMADRVYMFANGSVIESGTHAELLAAGGRYADMWHKQADAYKLHSEYAAADRSDGNEVTV
;
A
#
# COMPACT_ATOMS: atom_id res chain seq x y z
N MET A 1 -35.91 -18.22 1.63
CA MET A 1 -35.91 -16.86 2.20
C MET A 1 -35.11 -15.94 1.28
N THR A 2 -35.84 -15.11 0.57
CA THR A 2 -35.35 -14.22 -0.51
C THR A 2 -34.79 -12.95 0.14
N VAL A 3 -33.47 -12.83 0.24
CA VAL A 3 -32.81 -11.61 0.70
C VAL A 3 -32.88 -10.57 -0.43
N LYS A 4 -33.70 -9.53 -0.24
CA LYS A 4 -33.77 -8.36 -1.11
C LYS A 4 -32.37 -7.73 -1.20
N LYS A 5 -31.75 -7.76 -2.39
CA LYS A 5 -30.58 -6.97 -2.75
C LYS A 5 -30.92 -5.49 -2.57
N LYS A 6 -30.42 -4.88 -1.50
CA LYS A 6 -30.38 -3.42 -1.35
C LYS A 6 -29.44 -2.86 -2.41
N ASN A 7 -29.97 -2.07 -3.31
CA ASN A 7 -29.22 -1.35 -4.33
C ASN A 7 -28.09 -0.54 -3.67
N GLN A 8 -26.85 -0.99 -3.86
CA GLN A 8 -25.71 -0.08 -3.78
C GLN A 8 -25.86 0.88 -4.98
N LYS A 9 -26.16 2.12 -4.67
CA LYS A 9 -26.06 3.22 -5.63
C LYS A 9 -24.66 3.21 -6.21
N GLY A 10 -24.60 3.05 -7.54
CA GLY A 10 -23.35 2.98 -8.28
C GLY A 10 -22.42 4.14 -7.95
N GLU A 11 -21.14 3.84 -7.93
CA GLU A 11 -20.08 4.87 -8.04
C GLU A 11 -20.46 5.77 -9.21
N GLY A 12 -20.87 7.01 -8.90
CA GLY A 12 -21.20 8.02 -9.89
C GLY A 12 -20.02 8.15 -10.84
N LYS A 13 -20.30 8.19 -12.15
CA LYS A 13 -19.29 8.49 -13.17
C LYS A 13 -18.49 9.69 -12.68
N LYS A 14 -17.21 9.47 -12.31
CA LYS A 14 -16.31 10.60 -12.04
C LYS A 14 -16.44 11.55 -13.24
N PRO A 15 -16.64 12.85 -13.03
CA PRO A 15 -16.77 13.80 -14.12
C PRO A 15 -15.53 13.71 -15.01
N ARG A 16 -15.71 13.86 -16.33
CA ARG A 16 -14.60 13.89 -17.28
C ARG A 16 -13.60 14.95 -16.82
N GLN A 17 -12.36 14.54 -16.61
CA GLN A 17 -11.30 15.47 -16.24
C GLN A 17 -11.12 16.51 -17.36
N SER A 18 -10.86 17.76 -16.99
CA SER A 18 -10.50 18.79 -17.97
C SER A 18 -9.11 18.49 -18.55
N LEU A 19 -8.87 18.85 -19.80
CA LEU A 19 -7.56 18.69 -20.43
C LEU A 19 -6.44 19.34 -19.61
N GLY A 20 -6.68 20.51 -19.04
CA GLY A 20 -5.73 21.19 -18.16
C GLY A 20 -5.37 20.36 -16.92
N HIS A 21 -6.34 19.67 -16.32
CA HIS A 21 -6.12 18.80 -15.18
C HIS A 21 -5.27 17.57 -15.55
N ILE A 22 -5.58 16.92 -16.69
CA ILE A 22 -4.81 15.80 -17.21
C ILE A 22 -3.36 16.20 -17.44
N VAL A 23 -3.12 17.32 -18.11
CA VAL A 23 -1.77 17.83 -18.36
C VAL A 23 -1.04 18.13 -17.04
N ASN A 24 -1.69 18.80 -16.09
CA ASN A 24 -1.09 19.15 -14.80
C ASN A 24 -0.66 17.91 -14.00
N ASN A 25 -1.49 16.87 -13.96
CA ASN A 25 -1.18 15.62 -13.27
C ASN A 25 0.02 14.90 -13.90
N ASN A 26 0.03 14.77 -15.22
CA ASN A 26 1.15 14.13 -15.91
C ASN A 26 2.44 14.95 -15.78
N LEU A 27 2.37 16.29 -15.83
CA LEU A 27 3.52 17.18 -15.57
C LEU A 27 4.01 17.08 -14.13
N PHE A 28 3.10 16.94 -13.15
CA PHE A 28 3.48 16.70 -11.76
C PHE A 28 4.33 15.43 -11.64
N MET A 29 3.88 14.32 -12.24
CA MET A 29 4.62 13.07 -12.19
C MET A 29 5.96 13.14 -12.94
N LEU A 30 5.99 13.82 -14.08
CA LEU A 30 7.24 14.04 -14.84
C LEU A 30 8.24 14.89 -14.04
N LYS A 31 7.79 15.95 -13.37
CA LYS A 31 8.64 16.76 -12.47
C LYS A 31 9.19 15.92 -11.32
N LEU A 32 8.38 15.04 -10.75
CA LEU A 32 8.80 14.13 -9.69
C LEU A 32 9.91 13.20 -10.16
N LEU A 33 9.75 12.58 -11.35
CA LEU A 33 10.76 11.74 -11.97
C LEU A 33 12.05 12.52 -12.25
N PHE A 34 11.93 13.74 -12.75
CA PHE A 34 13.07 14.60 -13.03
C PHE A 34 13.83 14.98 -11.74
N LYS A 35 13.10 15.18 -10.64
CA LYS A 35 13.70 15.43 -9.31
C LYS A 35 14.40 14.18 -8.76
N ALA A 36 13.82 13.00 -8.99
CA ALA A 36 14.37 11.71 -8.51
C ALA A 36 15.63 11.29 -9.29
N ALA A 37 15.60 11.40 -10.62
CA ALA A 37 16.68 10.94 -11.50
C ALA A 37 16.66 11.71 -12.84
N PRO A 38 17.19 12.95 -12.92
CA PRO A 38 17.16 13.74 -14.16
C PRO A 38 17.85 13.04 -15.34
N THR A 39 18.98 12.37 -15.07
CA THR A 39 19.71 11.61 -16.10
C THR A 39 18.85 10.50 -16.69
N TYR A 40 18.06 9.79 -15.88
CA TYR A 40 17.14 8.74 -16.35
C TYR A 40 16.12 9.29 -17.34
N VAL A 41 15.48 10.42 -16.98
CA VAL A 41 14.45 11.05 -17.82
C VAL A 41 15.05 11.50 -19.16
N ILE A 42 16.19 12.22 -19.13
CA ILE A 42 16.85 12.73 -20.33
C ILE A 42 17.27 11.57 -21.25
N VAL A 43 17.94 10.56 -20.71
CA VAL A 43 18.43 9.40 -21.49
C VAL A 43 17.23 8.62 -22.06
N SER A 44 16.17 8.39 -21.29
CA SER A 44 14.97 7.70 -21.78
C SER A 44 14.30 8.46 -22.94
N LEU A 45 14.10 9.77 -22.82
CA LEU A 45 13.54 10.59 -23.89
C LEU A 45 14.44 10.61 -25.13
N PHE A 46 15.74 10.71 -24.94
CA PHE A 46 16.72 10.64 -26.02
C PHE A 46 16.68 9.28 -26.74
N CYS A 47 16.60 8.17 -26.01
CA CYS A 47 16.46 6.84 -26.60
C CYS A 47 15.19 6.71 -27.45
N ASN A 48 14.06 7.27 -27.00
CA ASN A 48 12.82 7.26 -27.79
C ASN A 48 12.95 8.10 -29.08
N LEU A 49 13.61 9.26 -29.01
CA LEU A 49 13.88 10.09 -30.18
C LEU A 49 14.79 9.36 -31.20
N MET A 50 15.87 8.73 -30.73
CA MET A 50 16.77 7.92 -31.56
C MET A 50 16.06 6.71 -32.15
N SER A 51 15.19 6.05 -31.40
CA SER A 51 14.36 4.93 -31.89
C SER A 51 13.40 5.38 -32.99
N GLY A 52 12.80 6.57 -32.87
CA GLY A 52 11.98 7.18 -33.91
C GLY A 52 12.79 7.46 -35.21
N ALA A 53 13.98 8.03 -35.07
CA ALA A 53 14.88 8.27 -36.18
C ALA A 53 15.32 6.95 -36.87
N TYR A 54 15.72 5.95 -36.07
CA TYR A 54 16.04 4.63 -36.58
C TYR A 54 14.87 4.01 -37.38
N SER A 55 13.64 4.05 -36.81
CA SER A 55 12.45 3.54 -37.47
C SER A 55 12.20 4.21 -38.83
N PHE A 56 12.34 5.53 -38.90
CA PHE A 56 12.21 6.29 -40.15
C PHE A 56 13.28 5.93 -41.17
N PHE A 57 14.56 5.97 -40.79
CA PHE A 57 15.66 5.74 -41.72
C PHE A 57 15.72 4.29 -42.16
N ALA A 58 15.75 3.32 -41.23
CA ALA A 58 15.87 1.90 -41.54
C ALA A 58 14.61 1.32 -42.19
N GLY A 59 13.42 1.79 -41.76
CA GLY A 59 12.13 1.28 -42.26
C GLY A 59 11.68 1.88 -43.59
N THR A 60 12.15 3.10 -43.94
CA THR A 60 11.58 3.84 -45.07
C THR A 60 12.63 4.45 -45.98
N TYR A 61 13.53 5.28 -45.44
CA TYR A 61 14.42 6.12 -46.26
C TYR A 61 15.50 5.32 -47.02
N ILE A 62 16.10 4.31 -46.37
CA ILE A 62 17.14 3.47 -47.00
C ILE A 62 16.58 2.78 -48.25
N TYR A 63 15.38 2.21 -48.17
CA TYR A 63 14.76 1.53 -49.32
C TYR A 63 14.44 2.50 -50.46
N LYS A 64 13.91 3.70 -50.16
CA LYS A 64 13.68 4.73 -51.16
C LYS A 64 14.97 5.06 -51.91
N TYR A 65 16.01 5.38 -51.14
CA TYR A 65 17.29 5.77 -51.72
C TYR A 65 17.87 4.68 -52.61
N ALA A 66 17.91 3.43 -52.14
CA ALA A 66 18.49 2.30 -52.87
C ALA A 66 17.74 2.05 -54.19
N LEU A 67 16.40 1.91 -54.11
CA LEU A 67 15.59 1.57 -55.27
C LEU A 67 15.52 2.70 -56.33
N ASN A 68 15.41 3.96 -55.88
CA ASN A 68 15.39 5.09 -56.80
C ASN A 68 16.75 5.30 -57.46
N SER A 69 17.86 5.16 -56.74
CA SER A 69 19.21 5.26 -57.31
C SER A 69 19.51 4.18 -58.35
N LEU A 70 19.00 2.95 -58.15
CA LEU A 70 19.08 1.89 -59.15
C LEU A 70 18.26 2.22 -60.38
N ALA A 71 17.04 2.75 -60.22
CA ALA A 71 16.18 3.14 -61.34
C ALA A 71 16.72 4.34 -62.14
N GLU A 72 17.45 5.25 -61.48
CA GLU A 72 18.14 6.39 -62.10
C GLU A 72 19.46 6.00 -62.79
N GLY A 73 19.86 4.73 -62.72
CA GLY A 73 21.09 4.23 -63.39
C GLY A 73 22.38 4.71 -62.71
N LYS A 74 22.36 5.08 -61.41
CA LYS A 74 23.58 5.46 -60.67
C LYS A 74 24.56 4.28 -60.59
N GLU A 75 25.84 4.59 -60.47
CA GLU A 75 26.88 3.58 -60.30
C GLU A 75 26.64 2.69 -59.11
N LEU A 76 26.55 1.37 -59.30
CA LEU A 76 26.22 0.38 -58.28
C LEU A 76 27.15 0.46 -57.05
N LYS A 77 28.45 0.73 -57.30
CA LYS A 77 29.45 0.88 -56.23
C LYS A 77 29.09 2.04 -55.28
N SER A 78 28.67 3.18 -55.82
CA SER A 78 28.24 4.35 -55.04
C SER A 78 26.98 4.07 -54.21
N ILE A 79 26.02 3.35 -54.80
CA ILE A 79 24.79 2.96 -54.09
C ILE A 79 25.11 2.03 -52.92
N ILE A 80 25.92 0.98 -53.16
CA ILE A 80 26.32 0.04 -52.09
C ILE A 80 27.06 0.76 -50.98
N MET A 81 27.99 1.66 -51.31
CA MET A 81 28.75 2.41 -50.29
C MET A 81 27.86 3.28 -49.40
N ILE A 82 26.90 4.00 -49.97
CA ILE A 82 25.98 4.85 -49.19
C ILE A 82 25.00 4.02 -48.37
N VAL A 83 24.43 2.96 -48.93
CA VAL A 83 23.55 2.05 -48.19
C VAL A 83 24.30 1.37 -47.04
N ALA A 84 25.53 0.92 -47.27
CA ALA A 84 26.38 0.35 -46.23
C ALA A 84 26.66 1.35 -45.10
N ALA A 85 26.97 2.62 -45.45
CA ALA A 85 27.14 3.68 -44.44
C ALA A 85 25.86 3.92 -43.60
N MET A 86 24.70 3.92 -44.26
CA MET A 86 23.40 4.04 -43.56
C MET A 86 23.15 2.84 -42.63
N VAL A 87 23.43 1.62 -43.06
CA VAL A 87 23.30 0.40 -42.25
C VAL A 87 24.25 0.46 -41.04
N VAL A 88 25.53 0.86 -41.25
CA VAL A 88 26.48 1.02 -40.15
C VAL A 88 25.95 2.05 -39.12
N CYS A 89 25.41 3.18 -39.59
CA CYS A 89 24.80 4.17 -38.71
C CYS A 89 23.62 3.59 -37.89
N CYS A 90 22.76 2.80 -38.53
CA CYS A 90 21.67 2.12 -37.86
C CYS A 90 22.17 1.12 -36.78
N VAL A 91 23.25 0.36 -37.09
CA VAL A 91 23.87 -0.55 -36.11
C VAL A 91 24.44 0.22 -34.91
N LEU A 92 25.12 1.35 -35.15
CA LEU A 92 25.64 2.20 -34.09
C LEU A 92 24.53 2.73 -33.18
N VAL A 93 23.41 3.16 -33.76
CA VAL A 93 22.23 3.59 -32.98
C VAL A 93 21.71 2.45 -32.11
N GLN A 94 21.63 1.22 -32.63
CA GLN A 94 21.19 0.06 -31.82
C GLN A 94 22.18 -0.27 -30.70
N ILE A 95 23.48 -0.18 -30.95
CA ILE A 95 24.50 -0.38 -29.91
C ILE A 95 24.34 0.66 -28.80
N ILE A 96 24.17 1.94 -29.16
CA ILE A 96 23.90 3.03 -28.18
C ILE A 96 22.64 2.72 -27.38
N TYR A 97 21.56 2.28 -28.01
CA TYR A 97 20.32 1.92 -27.37
C TYR A 97 20.49 0.79 -26.35
N ILE A 98 21.23 -0.26 -26.68
CA ILE A 98 21.51 -1.38 -25.77
C ILE A 98 22.34 -0.93 -24.56
N ILE A 99 23.38 -0.12 -24.78
CA ILE A 99 24.25 0.39 -23.71
C ILE A 99 23.45 1.30 -22.77
N THR A 100 22.68 2.24 -23.34
CA THR A 100 21.84 3.15 -22.53
C THR A 100 20.76 2.42 -21.76
N GLY A 101 20.21 1.32 -22.29
CA GLY A 101 19.27 0.47 -21.58
C GLY A 101 19.84 -0.05 -20.25
N ARG A 102 21.08 -0.51 -20.25
CA ARG A 102 21.76 -0.97 -19.03
C ARG A 102 21.98 0.15 -17.99
N VAL A 103 22.31 1.35 -18.47
CA VAL A 103 22.42 2.52 -17.60
C VAL A 103 21.07 2.87 -16.96
N LEU A 104 20.00 2.78 -17.75
CA LEU A 104 18.63 3.01 -17.26
C LEU A 104 18.22 1.98 -16.20
N ASP A 105 18.57 0.70 -16.35
CA ASP A 105 18.30 -0.34 -15.34
C ASP A 105 18.88 0.03 -13.97
N VAL A 106 20.11 0.54 -13.95
CA VAL A 106 20.76 0.97 -12.69
C VAL A 106 20.12 2.24 -12.12
N LEU A 107 19.85 3.22 -12.97
CA LEU A 107 19.24 4.49 -12.54
C LEU A 107 17.81 4.32 -12.04
N ASN A 108 17.13 3.26 -12.46
CA ASN A 108 15.79 2.89 -12.03
C ASN A 108 15.68 2.76 -10.50
N PHE A 109 16.71 2.21 -9.82
CA PHE A 109 16.71 2.08 -8.36
C PHE A 109 16.63 3.43 -7.64
N LYS A 110 17.14 4.53 -8.24
CA LYS A 110 17.01 5.87 -7.65
C LYS A 110 15.55 6.33 -7.64
N ILE A 111 14.81 6.06 -8.73
CA ILE A 111 13.39 6.39 -8.83
C ILE A 111 12.58 5.58 -7.81
N HIS A 112 12.86 4.27 -7.72
CA HIS A 112 12.24 3.39 -6.74
C HIS A 112 12.44 3.91 -5.31
N ARG A 113 13.70 4.18 -4.94
CA ARG A 113 14.04 4.70 -3.60
C ARG A 113 13.33 6.02 -3.31
N TYR A 114 13.30 6.94 -4.28
CA TYR A 114 12.71 8.26 -4.08
C TYR A 114 11.19 8.20 -3.92
N ILE A 115 10.47 7.55 -4.85
CA ILE A 115 9.00 7.50 -4.81
C ILE A 115 8.51 6.65 -3.64
N LYS A 116 9.10 5.47 -3.42
CA LYS A 116 8.72 4.62 -2.28
C LYS A 116 9.09 5.27 -0.95
N GLY A 117 10.26 5.91 -0.86
CA GLY A 117 10.67 6.65 0.32
C GLY A 117 9.66 7.75 0.69
N MET A 118 9.22 8.54 -0.30
CA MET A 118 8.21 9.59 -0.09
C MET A 118 6.86 9.03 0.38
N ILE A 119 6.43 7.88 -0.15
CA ILE A 119 5.20 7.22 0.27
C ILE A 119 5.32 6.73 1.72
N HIS A 120 6.43 6.05 2.06
CA HIS A 120 6.65 5.53 3.39
C HIS A 120 6.84 6.62 4.43
N GLU A 121 7.56 7.70 4.09
CA GLU A 121 7.70 8.87 4.95
C GLU A 121 6.34 9.52 5.23
N LYS A 122 5.49 9.69 4.21
CA LYS A 122 4.13 10.20 4.43
C LYS A 122 3.30 9.23 5.29
N ALA A 123 3.36 7.92 5.01
CA ALA A 123 2.64 6.91 5.76
C ALA A 123 3.05 6.84 7.23
N SER A 124 4.32 7.11 7.56
CA SER A 124 4.79 7.16 8.96
C SER A 124 4.28 8.37 9.74
N LYS A 125 3.82 9.42 9.05
CA LYS A 125 3.38 10.69 9.67
C LYS A 125 1.85 10.85 9.73
N VAL A 126 1.09 10.05 8.97
CA VAL A 126 -0.38 10.16 8.98
C VAL A 126 -0.98 9.62 10.28
N ASP A 127 -2.12 10.18 10.66
CA ASP A 127 -2.83 9.79 11.88
C ASP A 127 -3.28 8.32 11.85
N ILE A 128 -3.27 7.67 13.00
CA ILE A 128 -3.75 6.28 13.15
C ILE A 128 -5.19 6.11 12.67
N ALA A 129 -6.03 7.12 12.86
CA ALA A 129 -7.41 7.17 12.37
C ALA A 129 -7.54 6.90 10.85
N CYS A 130 -6.49 7.20 10.08
CA CYS A 130 -6.44 6.94 8.65
C CYS A 130 -6.45 5.46 8.32
N PHE A 131 -5.72 4.66 9.07
CA PHE A 131 -5.63 3.21 8.87
C PHE A 131 -6.92 2.47 9.30
N GLU A 132 -7.71 3.07 10.19
CA GLU A 132 -9.03 2.56 10.58
C GLU A 132 -10.12 2.97 9.57
N ASN A 133 -9.86 3.97 8.70
CA ASN A 133 -10.77 4.44 7.66
C ASN A 133 -10.55 3.67 6.36
N THR A 134 -11.50 2.80 6.00
CA THR A 134 -11.41 1.96 4.79
C THR A 134 -11.22 2.75 3.50
N ALA A 135 -11.81 3.95 3.38
CA ALA A 135 -11.68 4.78 2.18
C ALA A 135 -10.26 5.35 2.04
N PHE A 136 -9.67 5.83 3.14
CA PHE A 136 -8.30 6.30 3.16
C PHE A 136 -7.31 5.14 2.90
N PHE A 137 -7.52 4.01 3.55
CA PHE A 137 -6.68 2.82 3.38
C PHE A 137 -6.67 2.33 1.93
N ASP A 138 -7.84 2.33 1.27
CA ASP A 138 -7.95 2.05 -0.17
C ASP A 138 -7.15 3.05 -1.03
N THR A 139 -7.17 4.35 -0.68
CA THR A 139 -6.40 5.40 -1.37
C THR A 139 -4.90 5.19 -1.17
N TYR A 140 -4.47 4.88 0.05
CA TYR A 140 -3.07 4.57 0.37
C TYR A 140 -2.55 3.35 -0.41
N ILE A 141 -3.29 2.24 -0.41
CA ILE A 141 -2.88 1.03 -1.16
C ILE A 141 -2.77 1.34 -2.66
N LYS A 142 -3.76 2.02 -3.24
CA LYS A 142 -3.71 2.43 -4.66
C LYS A 142 -2.52 3.34 -4.95
N ALA A 143 -2.26 4.31 -4.08
CA ALA A 143 -1.09 5.19 -4.21
C ALA A 143 0.21 4.40 -4.13
N SER A 144 0.34 3.48 -3.18
CA SER A 144 1.55 2.66 -2.99
C SER A 144 1.82 1.71 -4.15
N ASP A 145 0.78 1.06 -4.70
CA ASP A 145 0.92 0.04 -5.74
C ASP A 145 1.09 0.65 -7.13
N ASP A 146 0.39 1.77 -7.40
CA ASP A 146 0.33 2.34 -8.74
C ASP A 146 1.33 3.47 -8.98
N ALA A 147 1.84 4.17 -7.95
CA ALA A 147 2.67 5.37 -8.14
C ALA A 147 3.87 5.16 -9.06
N LEU A 148 4.67 4.10 -8.82
CA LEU A 148 5.83 3.76 -9.65
C LEU A 148 5.43 3.39 -11.08
N LYS A 149 4.43 2.53 -11.21
CA LYS A 149 3.93 2.10 -12.51
C LYS A 149 3.44 3.28 -13.36
N ARG A 150 2.74 4.23 -12.72
CA ARG A 150 2.25 5.43 -13.41
C ARG A 150 3.34 6.43 -13.72
N ALA A 151 4.37 6.52 -12.86
CA ALA A 151 5.54 7.34 -13.14
C ALA A 151 6.23 6.89 -14.45
N TYR A 152 6.48 5.60 -14.61
CA TYR A 152 7.05 5.06 -15.85
C TYR A 152 6.08 5.21 -17.03
N ALA A 153 4.79 4.93 -16.86
CA ALA A 153 3.81 5.08 -17.91
C ALA A 153 3.71 6.52 -18.46
N VAL A 154 3.85 7.52 -17.59
CA VAL A 154 3.91 8.93 -18.01
C VAL A 154 5.16 9.20 -18.84
N LEU A 155 6.33 8.72 -18.41
CA LEU A 155 7.57 8.90 -19.14
C LEU A 155 7.54 8.19 -20.49
N ASP A 156 7.02 6.96 -20.52
CA ASP A 156 6.84 6.18 -21.75
C ASP A 156 5.88 6.89 -22.71
N SER A 157 4.79 7.47 -22.20
CA SER A 157 3.86 8.26 -23.02
C SER A 157 4.52 9.51 -23.61
N CYS A 158 5.34 10.21 -22.81
CA CYS A 158 6.12 11.36 -23.29
C CYS A 158 7.16 10.95 -24.33
N GLY A 159 7.88 9.85 -24.09
CA GLY A 159 8.82 9.26 -25.05
C GLY A 159 8.11 8.81 -26.35
N GLY A 160 6.93 8.22 -26.21
CA GLY A 160 6.07 7.81 -27.32
C GLY A 160 5.66 8.98 -28.25
N ILE A 161 5.39 10.17 -27.66
CA ILE A 161 5.15 11.38 -28.47
C ILE A 161 6.39 11.75 -29.30
N LEU A 162 7.58 11.73 -28.70
CA LEU A 162 8.83 12.02 -29.42
C LEU A 162 9.08 11.02 -30.54
N TYR A 163 8.92 9.74 -30.25
CA TYR A 163 8.99 8.68 -31.25
C TYR A 163 8.01 8.92 -32.40
N PHE A 164 6.75 9.22 -32.09
CA PHE A 164 5.70 9.49 -33.07
C PHE A 164 6.04 10.68 -33.96
N ILE A 165 6.45 11.80 -33.39
CA ILE A 165 6.80 13.01 -34.15
C ILE A 165 7.91 12.71 -35.14
N VAL A 166 8.97 12.01 -34.74
CA VAL A 166 10.13 11.76 -35.61
C VAL A 166 9.83 10.67 -36.63
N SER A 167 9.32 9.52 -36.20
CA SER A 167 9.08 8.38 -37.09
C SER A 167 7.93 8.63 -38.06
N ILE A 168 6.76 8.97 -37.53
CA ILE A 168 5.55 9.12 -38.34
C ILE A 168 5.53 10.48 -39.04
N GLY A 169 5.94 11.55 -38.34
CA GLY A 169 6.07 12.89 -38.93
C GLY A 169 7.07 12.90 -40.09
N GLY A 170 8.25 12.26 -39.93
CA GLY A 170 9.23 12.08 -40.99
C GLY A 170 8.68 11.29 -42.18
N THR A 171 7.97 10.18 -41.93
CA THR A 171 7.32 9.37 -42.95
C THR A 171 6.25 10.14 -43.72
N LEU A 172 5.38 10.89 -42.99
CA LEU A 172 4.35 11.74 -43.62
C LEU A 172 4.96 12.84 -44.48
N ALA A 173 6.01 13.52 -43.98
CA ALA A 173 6.73 14.53 -44.77
C ALA A 173 7.33 13.95 -46.05
N LEU A 174 7.90 12.74 -45.98
CA LEU A 174 8.44 12.05 -47.13
C LEU A 174 7.34 11.66 -48.16
N VAL A 175 6.21 11.14 -47.68
CA VAL A 175 5.06 10.78 -48.54
C VAL A 175 4.45 12.04 -49.19
N ALA A 176 4.42 13.18 -48.50
CA ALA A 176 3.97 14.45 -49.06
C ALA A 176 4.79 14.91 -50.25
N THR A 177 6.12 14.65 -50.27
CA THR A 177 6.99 14.96 -51.41
C THR A 177 6.76 14.06 -52.61
N ILE A 178 6.24 12.85 -52.42
CA ILE A 178 5.94 11.89 -53.50
C ILE A 178 4.57 12.21 -54.10
N SER A 179 3.52 12.17 -53.31
CA SER A 179 2.18 12.51 -53.76
C SER A 179 1.23 12.75 -52.56
N PRO A 180 0.64 13.95 -52.44
CA PRO A 180 -0.25 14.31 -51.30
C PRO A 180 -1.51 13.42 -51.19
N ILE A 181 -1.95 12.76 -52.26
CA ILE A 181 -3.13 11.89 -52.29
C ILE A 181 -3.01 10.75 -51.27
N PHE A 182 -1.80 10.24 -51.02
CA PHE A 182 -1.57 9.14 -50.07
C PHE A 182 -1.76 9.58 -48.61
N ILE A 183 -1.56 10.86 -48.31
CA ILE A 183 -1.89 11.42 -46.96
C ILE A 183 -3.39 11.35 -46.74
N LEU A 184 -4.20 11.68 -47.75
CA LEU A 184 -5.69 11.59 -47.66
C LEU A 184 -6.12 10.14 -47.46
N ILE A 185 -5.48 9.18 -48.09
CA ILE A 185 -5.77 7.74 -47.92
C ILE A 185 -5.48 7.32 -46.46
N THR A 186 -4.38 7.77 -45.86
CA THR A 186 -4.04 7.45 -44.46
C THR A 186 -5.00 8.09 -43.46
N ALA A 187 -5.69 9.17 -43.80
CA ALA A 187 -6.67 9.80 -42.94
C ALA A 187 -7.98 8.98 -42.80
N VAL A 188 -8.32 8.15 -43.78
CA VAL A 188 -9.56 7.36 -43.78
C VAL A 188 -9.60 6.35 -42.63
N PRO A 189 -8.57 5.52 -42.35
CA PRO A 189 -8.54 4.63 -41.19
C PRO A 189 -8.64 5.36 -39.87
N LEU A 190 -8.01 6.54 -39.75
CA LEU A 190 -8.11 7.37 -38.55
C LEU A 190 -9.56 7.79 -38.25
N ILE A 191 -10.28 8.30 -39.24
CA ILE A 191 -11.68 8.70 -39.10
C ILE A 191 -12.55 7.50 -38.73
N MET A 192 -12.32 6.36 -39.38
CA MET A 192 -13.03 5.11 -39.08
C MET A 192 -12.74 4.65 -37.64
N LYS A 193 -11.50 4.72 -37.20
CA LYS A 193 -11.09 4.34 -35.85
C LYS A 193 -11.68 5.25 -34.78
N LEU A 194 -11.75 6.54 -35.02
CA LEU A 194 -12.41 7.48 -34.11
C LEU A 194 -13.91 7.19 -33.94
N THR A 195 -14.58 6.67 -34.99
CA THR A 195 -16.02 6.35 -34.94
C THR A 195 -16.29 4.95 -34.35
N VAL A 196 -15.63 3.91 -34.86
CA VAL A 196 -15.77 2.52 -34.40
C VAL A 196 -15.11 2.32 -33.04
N GLY A 197 -13.96 2.94 -32.82
CA GLY A 197 -13.17 2.85 -31.59
C GLY A 197 -13.94 3.34 -30.36
N LYS A 198 -14.79 4.35 -30.47
CA LYS A 198 -15.69 4.79 -29.36
C LYS A 198 -16.59 3.65 -28.87
N ARG A 199 -17.15 2.85 -29.79
CA ARG A 199 -17.97 1.68 -29.45
C ARG A 199 -17.14 0.55 -28.86
N GLN A 200 -15.96 0.29 -29.40
CA GLN A 200 -15.04 -0.71 -28.86
C GLN A 200 -14.57 -0.34 -27.44
N ASN A 201 -14.20 0.92 -27.21
CA ASN A 201 -13.80 1.41 -25.88
C ASN A 201 -14.93 1.30 -24.86
N LYS A 202 -16.16 1.60 -25.24
CA LYS A 202 -17.34 1.41 -24.38
C LYS A 202 -17.51 -0.06 -23.99
N LEU A 203 -17.41 -0.99 -24.95
CA LEU A 203 -17.49 -2.43 -24.69
C LEU A 203 -16.31 -2.91 -23.82
N LYS A 204 -15.10 -2.41 -24.04
CA LYS A 204 -13.90 -2.71 -23.24
C LYS A 204 -14.08 -2.24 -21.80
N HIS A 205 -14.62 -1.03 -21.61
CA HIS A 205 -14.89 -0.47 -20.29
C HIS A 205 -15.97 -1.28 -19.54
N GLU A 206 -17.10 -1.58 -20.18
CA GLU A 206 -18.18 -2.39 -19.59
C GLU A 206 -17.70 -3.79 -19.20
N ALA A 207 -16.91 -4.43 -20.06
CA ALA A 207 -16.28 -5.72 -19.74
C ALA A 207 -15.31 -5.58 -18.59
N GLY A 208 -14.43 -4.57 -18.60
CA GLY A 208 -13.42 -4.32 -17.58
C GLY A 208 -14.00 -4.14 -16.18
N MET A 209 -15.12 -3.42 -16.04
CA MET A 209 -15.81 -3.26 -14.75
C MET A 209 -16.28 -4.61 -14.19
N LYS A 210 -16.87 -5.46 -15.05
CA LYS A 210 -17.31 -6.79 -14.63
C LYS A 210 -16.14 -7.72 -14.31
N PHE A 211 -15.05 -7.65 -15.08
CA PHE A 211 -13.82 -8.38 -14.80
C PHE A 211 -13.26 -8.05 -13.43
N LYS A 212 -13.18 -6.76 -13.07
CA LYS A 212 -12.66 -6.32 -11.77
C LYS A 212 -13.45 -6.87 -10.58
N GLU A 213 -14.77 -6.94 -10.69
CA GLU A 213 -15.64 -7.50 -9.64
C GLU A 213 -15.32 -8.98 -9.39
N VAL A 214 -15.26 -9.77 -10.46
CA VAL A 214 -14.98 -11.22 -10.39
C VAL A 214 -13.53 -11.50 -10.01
N ASP A 215 -12.58 -10.68 -10.50
CA ASP A 215 -11.15 -10.85 -10.18
C ASP A 215 -10.87 -10.57 -8.70
N ARG A 216 -11.58 -9.63 -8.07
CA ARG A 216 -11.52 -9.40 -6.63
C ARG A 216 -11.96 -10.64 -5.83
N GLN A 217 -13.05 -11.30 -6.25
CA GLN A 217 -13.50 -12.55 -5.61
C GLN A 217 -12.47 -13.68 -5.76
N LYS A 218 -11.93 -13.85 -6.96
CA LYS A 218 -10.85 -14.80 -7.24
C LYS A 218 -9.58 -14.50 -6.42
N GLY A 219 -9.22 -13.24 -6.29
CA GLY A 219 -8.10 -12.78 -5.47
C GLY A 219 -8.29 -13.12 -3.99
N TYR A 220 -9.51 -12.96 -3.46
CA TYR A 220 -9.83 -13.39 -2.09
C TYR A 220 -9.64 -14.90 -1.92
N VAL A 221 -10.24 -15.70 -2.80
CA VAL A 221 -10.09 -17.17 -2.75
C VAL A 221 -8.60 -17.56 -2.79
N ARG A 222 -7.81 -16.96 -3.67
CA ARG A 222 -6.36 -17.25 -3.74
C ARG A 222 -5.66 -16.98 -2.41
N ARG A 223 -5.98 -15.89 -1.73
CA ARG A 223 -5.37 -15.54 -0.43
C ARG A 223 -5.66 -16.57 0.65
N THR A 224 -6.86 -17.14 0.69
CA THR A 224 -7.23 -18.15 1.69
C THR A 224 -6.41 -19.45 1.57
N PHE A 225 -5.78 -19.71 0.41
CA PHE A 225 -4.97 -20.91 0.20
C PHE A 225 -3.51 -20.78 0.66
N TYR A 226 -2.96 -19.55 0.75
CA TYR A 226 -1.55 -19.38 1.11
C TYR A 226 -1.32 -18.61 2.41
N LEU A 227 -2.31 -17.89 2.93
CA LEU A 227 -2.16 -17.19 4.20
C LEU A 227 -2.23 -18.18 5.38
N LYS A 228 -1.31 -18.00 6.33
CA LYS A 228 -1.18 -18.85 7.53
C LYS A 228 -2.47 -18.88 8.34
N ASP A 229 -3.18 -17.76 8.42
CA ASP A 229 -4.41 -17.59 9.22
C ASP A 229 -5.54 -18.53 8.83
N TYR A 230 -5.60 -18.91 7.54
CA TYR A 230 -6.64 -19.84 7.03
C TYR A 230 -6.15 -21.29 6.94
N SER A 231 -4.86 -21.53 7.19
CA SER A 231 -4.22 -22.82 6.85
C SER A 231 -4.75 -23.99 7.66
N LYS A 232 -5.17 -23.79 8.91
CA LYS A 232 -5.70 -24.81 9.81
C LYS A 232 -7.11 -25.21 9.38
N GLU A 233 -8.01 -24.23 9.25
CA GLU A 233 -9.41 -24.45 8.85
C GLU A 233 -9.49 -25.07 7.47
N MET A 234 -8.65 -24.64 6.53
CA MET A 234 -8.58 -25.20 5.17
C MET A 234 -8.19 -26.68 5.15
N ARG A 235 -7.42 -27.15 6.15
CA ARG A 235 -6.99 -28.57 6.27
C ARG A 235 -7.92 -29.42 7.11
N LEU A 236 -8.52 -28.84 8.15
CA LEU A 236 -9.35 -29.56 9.11
C LEU A 236 -10.83 -29.64 8.71
N THR A 237 -11.24 -28.81 7.73
CA THR A 237 -12.64 -28.72 7.33
C THR A 237 -12.82 -28.87 5.81
N GLU A 238 -14.07 -28.93 5.38
CA GLU A 238 -14.46 -28.97 3.96
C GLU A 238 -14.37 -27.57 3.27
N MET A 239 -13.82 -26.53 3.96
CA MET A 239 -13.77 -25.17 3.42
C MET A 239 -12.98 -25.08 2.12
N TYR A 240 -11.96 -25.92 1.93
CA TYR A 240 -11.22 -25.93 0.67
C TYR A 240 -12.14 -26.26 -0.52
N LYS A 241 -13.13 -27.17 -0.35
CA LYS A 241 -14.11 -27.50 -1.41
C LYS A 241 -15.02 -26.30 -1.72
N VAL A 242 -15.44 -25.56 -0.69
CA VAL A 242 -16.24 -24.35 -0.83
C VAL A 242 -15.46 -23.28 -1.59
N MET A 243 -14.18 -23.07 -1.24
CA MET A 243 -13.32 -22.10 -1.91
C MET A 243 -13.02 -22.50 -3.35
N MET A 244 -12.75 -23.79 -3.62
CA MET A 244 -12.57 -24.32 -4.98
C MET A 244 -13.86 -24.16 -5.82
N LYS A 245 -15.04 -24.39 -5.26
CA LYS A 245 -16.31 -24.15 -5.94
C LYS A 245 -16.49 -22.67 -6.28
N ARG A 246 -16.18 -21.75 -5.35
CA ARG A 246 -16.19 -20.30 -5.61
C ARG A 246 -15.22 -19.93 -6.72
N MET A 247 -13.99 -20.48 -6.70
CA MET A 247 -13.01 -20.27 -7.77
C MET A 247 -13.54 -20.70 -9.13
N SER A 248 -14.10 -21.92 -9.20
CA SER A 248 -14.71 -22.47 -10.43
C SER A 248 -15.86 -21.59 -10.94
N THR A 249 -16.73 -21.13 -10.04
CA THR A 249 -17.84 -20.21 -10.40
C THR A 249 -17.29 -18.90 -10.96
N SER A 250 -16.32 -18.27 -10.28
CA SER A 250 -15.68 -17.05 -10.75
C SER A 250 -15.02 -17.21 -12.12
N VAL A 251 -14.33 -18.35 -12.35
CA VAL A 251 -13.75 -18.65 -13.67
C VAL A 251 -14.83 -18.81 -14.75
N SER A 252 -15.95 -19.47 -14.39
CA SER A 252 -17.09 -19.62 -15.31
C SER A 252 -17.74 -18.28 -15.66
N GLU A 253 -17.90 -17.39 -14.68
CA GLU A 253 -18.39 -16.02 -14.91
C GLU A 253 -17.43 -15.21 -15.80
N LEU A 254 -16.11 -15.31 -15.58
CA LEU A 254 -15.10 -14.70 -16.46
C LEU A 254 -15.22 -15.21 -17.91
N LYS A 255 -15.42 -16.53 -18.07
CA LYS A 255 -15.63 -17.16 -19.38
C LYS A 255 -16.88 -16.61 -20.07
N GLU A 256 -18.00 -16.45 -19.36
CA GLU A 256 -19.23 -15.86 -19.90
C GLU A 256 -19.05 -14.39 -20.28
N ILE A 257 -18.40 -13.60 -19.43
CA ILE A 257 -18.09 -12.20 -19.73
C ILE A 257 -17.22 -12.13 -21.00
N THR A 258 -16.15 -12.93 -21.05
CA THR A 258 -15.26 -13.00 -22.23
C THR A 258 -16.02 -13.38 -23.47
N ARG A 259 -16.89 -14.39 -23.41
CA ARG A 259 -17.71 -14.83 -24.55
C ARG A 259 -18.67 -13.73 -25.00
N LYS A 260 -19.42 -13.13 -24.06
CA LYS A 260 -20.44 -12.11 -24.37
C LYS A 260 -19.84 -10.84 -25.01
N TYR A 261 -18.76 -10.33 -24.45
CA TYR A 261 -18.12 -9.11 -24.93
C TYR A 261 -17.10 -9.40 -26.01
N GLY A 262 -16.47 -10.57 -25.99
CA GLY A 262 -15.44 -11.00 -26.94
C GLY A 262 -15.98 -11.06 -28.37
N TYR A 263 -17.12 -11.69 -28.60
CA TYR A 263 -17.72 -11.77 -29.93
C TYR A 263 -18.06 -10.41 -30.51
N LYS A 264 -18.61 -9.50 -29.68
CA LYS A 264 -18.92 -8.13 -30.13
C LYS A 264 -17.65 -7.35 -30.48
N LYS A 265 -16.60 -7.49 -29.62
CA LYS A 265 -15.32 -6.85 -29.84
C LYS A 265 -14.64 -7.39 -31.10
N MET A 266 -14.68 -8.71 -31.29
CA MET A 266 -14.12 -9.40 -32.45
C MET A 266 -14.82 -8.94 -33.75
N PHE A 267 -16.14 -8.86 -33.78
CA PHE A 267 -16.88 -8.39 -34.93
C PHE A 267 -16.47 -6.97 -35.36
N PHE A 268 -16.42 -6.03 -34.41
CA PHE A 268 -16.00 -4.67 -34.75
C PHE A 268 -14.52 -4.59 -35.16
N ARG A 269 -13.67 -5.45 -34.61
CA ARG A 269 -12.26 -5.51 -34.98
C ARG A 269 -12.11 -6.04 -36.41
N TYR A 270 -12.72 -7.16 -36.73
CA TYR A 270 -12.64 -7.72 -38.09
C TYR A 270 -13.25 -6.79 -39.13
N LEU A 271 -14.37 -6.13 -38.84
CA LEU A 271 -14.93 -5.14 -39.74
C LEU A 271 -13.93 -4.02 -40.02
N PHE A 272 -13.24 -3.54 -38.98
CA PHE A 272 -12.20 -2.53 -39.13
C PHE A 272 -11.01 -3.06 -39.92
N ASP A 273 -10.45 -4.22 -39.56
CA ASP A 273 -9.28 -4.82 -40.21
C ASP A 273 -9.54 -5.10 -41.72
N ILE A 274 -10.73 -5.62 -42.06
CA ILE A 274 -11.11 -5.85 -43.47
C ILE A 274 -11.20 -4.52 -44.23
N MET A 275 -11.86 -3.52 -43.68
CA MET A 275 -11.97 -2.22 -44.33
C MET A 275 -10.60 -1.53 -44.46
N GLU A 276 -9.73 -1.67 -43.46
CA GLU A 276 -8.35 -1.18 -43.51
C GLU A 276 -7.58 -1.85 -44.67
N ILE A 277 -7.64 -3.16 -44.77
CA ILE A 277 -6.98 -3.91 -45.87
C ILE A 277 -7.52 -3.44 -47.24
N VAL A 278 -8.83 -3.37 -47.41
CA VAL A 278 -9.44 -2.99 -48.69
C VAL A 278 -9.11 -1.55 -49.08
N ILE A 279 -9.20 -0.61 -48.16
CA ILE A 279 -9.00 0.82 -48.44
C ILE A 279 -7.49 1.13 -48.53
N ILE A 280 -6.70 0.68 -47.54
CA ILE A 280 -5.28 1.03 -47.47
C ILE A 280 -4.52 0.31 -48.54
N TYR A 281 -4.56 -1.03 -48.57
CA TYR A 281 -3.79 -1.78 -49.58
C TYR A 281 -4.43 -1.69 -50.96
N GLY A 282 -5.77 -1.88 -51.05
CA GLY A 282 -6.45 -1.86 -52.33
C GLY A 282 -6.33 -0.51 -53.03
N ALA A 283 -6.75 0.58 -52.40
CA ALA A 283 -6.70 1.91 -52.99
C ALA A 283 -5.24 2.38 -53.21
N THR A 284 -4.35 2.11 -52.24
CA THR A 284 -2.94 2.52 -52.33
C THR A 284 -2.24 1.81 -53.48
N VAL A 285 -2.39 0.48 -53.58
CA VAL A 285 -1.80 -0.31 -54.69
C VAL A 285 -2.29 0.16 -56.05
N VAL A 286 -3.62 0.33 -56.21
CA VAL A 286 -4.22 0.78 -57.47
C VAL A 286 -3.71 2.17 -57.87
N ILE A 287 -3.75 3.13 -56.97
CA ILE A 287 -3.33 4.50 -57.27
C ILE A 287 -1.83 4.59 -57.50
N ALA A 288 -1.01 3.91 -56.66
CA ALA A 288 0.43 3.89 -56.81
C ALA A 288 0.84 3.20 -58.12
N SER A 289 0.21 2.06 -58.48
CA SER A 289 0.44 1.37 -59.74
C SER A 289 0.06 2.25 -60.95
N TYR A 290 -1.06 2.95 -60.89
CA TYR A 290 -1.47 3.89 -61.92
C TYR A 290 -0.46 5.04 -62.09
N GLN A 291 0.03 5.63 -60.99
CA GLN A 291 1.07 6.67 -61.05
C GLN A 291 2.41 6.15 -61.57
N ALA A 292 2.82 4.93 -61.18
CA ALA A 292 4.09 4.33 -61.61
C ALA A 292 4.06 3.86 -63.06
N LEU A 293 3.02 3.11 -63.47
CA LEU A 293 2.98 2.41 -64.77
C LEU A 293 2.36 3.26 -65.86
N VAL A 294 1.28 4.01 -65.59
CA VAL A 294 0.55 4.80 -66.59
C VAL A 294 1.07 6.22 -66.68
N LYS A 295 1.12 6.95 -65.56
CA LYS A 295 1.59 8.33 -65.52
C LYS A 295 3.12 8.44 -65.54
N ARG A 296 3.84 7.40 -65.15
CA ARG A 296 5.32 7.36 -65.01
C ARG A 296 5.89 8.50 -64.16
N THR A 297 5.11 8.93 -63.17
CA THR A 297 5.48 10.00 -62.25
C THR A 297 6.09 9.50 -60.94
N MET A 298 6.18 8.19 -60.74
CA MET A 298 6.63 7.55 -59.51
C MET A 298 7.76 6.55 -59.82
N LEU A 299 8.87 6.67 -59.09
CA LEU A 299 9.99 5.75 -59.13
C LEU A 299 9.72 4.48 -58.30
N PRO A 300 10.41 3.34 -58.54
CA PRO A 300 10.22 2.10 -57.78
C PRO A 300 10.40 2.25 -56.27
N GLY A 301 11.34 3.05 -55.82
CA GLY A 301 11.54 3.33 -54.39
C GLY A 301 10.40 4.15 -53.80
N ASP A 302 9.83 5.10 -54.56
CA ASP A 302 8.67 5.87 -54.11
C ASP A 302 7.42 5.00 -54.00
N PHE A 303 7.25 4.05 -54.93
CA PHE A 303 6.20 3.05 -54.87
C PHE A 303 6.29 2.21 -53.59
N PHE A 304 7.50 1.69 -53.29
CA PHE A 304 7.75 0.93 -52.06
C PHE A 304 7.45 1.77 -50.80
N VAL A 305 7.96 3.01 -50.76
CA VAL A 305 7.72 3.93 -49.63
C VAL A 305 6.24 4.16 -49.39
N VAL A 306 5.48 4.43 -50.43
CA VAL A 306 4.04 4.68 -50.32
C VAL A 306 3.31 3.46 -49.77
N LEU A 307 3.59 2.24 -50.27
CA LEU A 307 2.97 1.01 -49.77
C LEU A 307 3.27 0.75 -48.30
N ASN A 308 4.51 0.90 -47.90
CA ASN A 308 4.93 0.68 -46.52
C ASN A 308 4.46 1.80 -45.57
N SER A 309 4.52 3.05 -46.04
CA SER A 309 4.20 4.22 -45.23
C SER A 309 2.72 4.30 -44.86
N VAL A 310 1.80 3.92 -45.74
CA VAL A 310 0.37 3.97 -45.43
C VAL A 310 0.05 3.08 -44.26
N THR A 311 0.64 1.88 -44.18
CA THR A 311 0.51 0.97 -43.04
C THR A 311 1.15 1.56 -41.76
N THR A 312 2.41 2.02 -41.89
CA THR A 312 3.16 2.58 -40.78
C THR A 312 2.47 3.80 -40.18
N VAL A 313 1.94 4.69 -41.00
CA VAL A 313 1.20 5.88 -40.57
C VAL A 313 -0.13 5.50 -39.89
N SER A 314 -0.85 4.51 -40.46
CA SER A 314 -2.09 4.01 -39.82
C SER A 314 -1.82 3.52 -38.40
N TYR A 315 -0.84 2.63 -38.20
CA TYR A 315 -0.47 2.16 -36.87
C TYR A 315 0.05 3.28 -35.96
N GLY A 316 0.80 4.24 -36.53
CA GLY A 316 1.29 5.40 -35.81
C GLY A 316 0.16 6.30 -35.28
N LEU A 317 -0.85 6.54 -36.08
CA LEU A 317 -2.03 7.30 -35.68
C LEU A 317 -2.86 6.55 -34.60
N GLU A 318 -2.93 5.23 -34.71
CA GLU A 318 -3.50 4.38 -33.67
C GLU A 318 -2.77 4.54 -32.33
N TYR A 319 -1.45 4.47 -32.41
CA TYR A 319 -0.58 4.65 -31.24
C TYR A 319 -0.74 6.05 -30.62
N ALA A 320 -0.79 7.11 -31.43
CA ALA A 320 -1.04 8.46 -30.94
C ALA A 320 -2.39 8.60 -30.21
N ALA A 321 -3.43 7.97 -30.77
CA ALA A 321 -4.74 7.94 -30.11
C ALA A 321 -4.69 7.18 -28.77
N GLN A 322 -3.89 6.10 -28.69
CA GLN A 322 -3.70 5.35 -27.44
C GLN A 322 -2.94 6.19 -26.41
N LEU A 323 -1.90 6.94 -26.79
CA LEU A 323 -1.16 7.84 -25.89
C LEU A 323 -2.06 8.86 -25.21
N LEU A 324 -3.05 9.42 -25.93
CA LEU A 324 -4.03 10.33 -25.33
C LEU A 324 -4.87 9.65 -24.24
N LEU A 325 -5.29 8.41 -24.47
CA LEU A 325 -6.01 7.61 -23.48
C LEU A 325 -5.14 7.25 -22.28
N ASP A 326 -3.87 6.95 -22.53
CA ASP A 326 -2.92 6.63 -21.46
C ASP A 326 -2.66 7.85 -20.55
N PHE A 327 -2.58 9.06 -21.10
CA PHE A 327 -2.49 10.29 -20.31
C PHE A 327 -3.75 10.52 -19.44
N GLU A 328 -4.94 10.27 -19.99
CA GLU A 328 -6.20 10.36 -19.23
C GLU A 328 -6.23 9.31 -18.11
N GLU A 329 -5.88 8.07 -18.42
CA GLU A 329 -5.82 6.99 -17.45
C GLU A 329 -4.79 7.28 -16.35
N ASN A 330 -3.56 7.68 -16.72
CA ASN A 330 -2.53 8.03 -15.76
C ASN A 330 -2.98 9.15 -14.82
N SER A 331 -3.65 10.16 -15.35
CA SER A 331 -4.18 11.29 -14.55
C SER A 331 -5.11 10.83 -13.44
N LEU A 332 -5.98 9.85 -13.70
CA LEU A 332 -6.91 9.31 -12.69
C LEU A 332 -6.18 8.62 -11.52
N TYR A 333 -5.10 7.90 -11.80
CA TYR A 333 -4.31 7.26 -10.76
C TYR A 333 -3.39 8.25 -10.02
N ILE A 334 -2.89 9.26 -10.72
CA ILE A 334 -2.10 10.34 -10.13
C ILE A 334 -2.94 11.15 -9.14
N ASP A 335 -4.24 11.33 -9.39
CA ASP A 335 -5.14 11.98 -8.43
C ASP A 335 -5.16 11.25 -7.08
N ASN A 336 -5.27 9.91 -7.07
CA ASN A 336 -5.23 9.14 -5.82
C ASN A 336 -3.88 9.31 -5.12
N PHE A 337 -2.78 9.36 -5.88
CA PHE A 337 -1.45 9.56 -5.32
C PHE A 337 -1.29 10.96 -4.72
N ARG A 338 -1.78 11.99 -5.39
CA ARG A 338 -1.78 13.36 -4.88
C ARG A 338 -2.69 13.50 -3.66
N GLU A 339 -3.90 12.93 -3.70
CA GLU A 339 -4.83 12.91 -2.57
C GLU A 339 -4.18 12.30 -1.32
N PHE A 340 -3.40 11.22 -1.48
CA PHE A 340 -2.63 10.65 -0.38
C PHE A 340 -1.50 11.58 0.10
N LEU A 341 -0.73 12.18 -0.80
CA LEU A 341 0.37 13.08 -0.43
C LEU A 341 -0.13 14.37 0.22
N ASP A 342 -1.23 14.92 -0.30
CA ASP A 342 -1.83 16.18 0.15
C ASP A 342 -2.72 15.98 1.39
N TYR A 343 -2.90 14.72 1.86
CA TYR A 343 -3.69 14.43 3.04
C TYR A 343 -3.19 15.25 4.24
N GLU A 344 -4.11 16.00 4.85
CA GLU A 344 -3.80 16.84 6.00
C GLU A 344 -3.69 16.01 7.28
N ILE A 345 -2.50 15.98 7.86
CA ILE A 345 -2.23 15.35 9.16
C ILE A 345 -2.86 16.24 10.23
N LYS A 346 -3.74 15.68 11.05
CA LYS A 346 -4.45 16.43 12.10
C LYS A 346 -3.58 16.61 13.34
N ILE A 347 -2.89 15.55 13.77
CA ILE A 347 -2.00 15.55 14.93
C ILE A 347 -0.58 15.84 14.44
N LYS A 348 -0.23 17.13 14.37
CA LYS A 348 1.06 17.59 13.85
C LYS A 348 2.09 17.71 14.96
N GLU A 349 3.35 17.45 14.62
CA GLU A 349 4.49 17.87 15.43
C GLU A 349 4.63 19.39 15.29
N ASP A 350 4.65 20.10 16.42
CA ASP A 350 5.06 21.50 16.47
C ASP A 350 6.46 21.55 17.10
N GLU A 351 7.46 21.79 16.26
CA GLU A 351 8.85 21.87 16.70
C GLU A 351 9.13 23.08 17.62
N ASN A 352 8.26 24.10 17.60
CA ASN A 352 8.38 25.29 18.43
C ASN A 352 7.63 25.14 19.76
N ALA A 353 6.82 24.12 19.92
CA ALA A 353 6.15 23.85 21.19
C ALA A 353 7.18 23.43 22.27
N PRO A 354 6.92 23.77 23.55
CA PRO A 354 7.79 23.39 24.65
C PRO A 354 7.87 21.87 24.79
N ASP A 355 9.01 21.35 25.21
CA ASP A 355 9.16 19.96 25.58
C ASP A 355 8.25 19.61 26.77
N ALA A 356 7.79 18.36 26.81
CA ALA A 356 6.97 17.89 27.91
C ALA A 356 7.78 17.88 29.22
N PRO A 357 7.26 18.48 30.29
CA PRO A 357 7.91 18.46 31.61
C PRO A 357 7.88 17.04 32.21
N GLU A 358 8.72 16.83 33.25
CA GLU A 358 8.62 15.61 34.07
C GLU A 358 7.19 15.46 34.60
N PRO A 359 6.55 14.29 34.46
CA PRO A 359 5.16 14.08 34.82
C PRO A 359 4.98 14.00 36.34
N GLU A 360 4.40 15.02 36.95
CA GLU A 360 3.95 14.99 38.33
C GLU A 360 2.47 14.60 38.41
N THR A 361 1.64 15.17 37.52
CA THR A 361 0.22 14.84 37.41
C THR A 361 -0.21 14.78 35.96
N LEU A 362 -1.04 13.80 35.61
CA LEU A 362 -1.71 13.72 34.32
C LEU A 362 -3.22 13.66 34.58
N THR A 363 -3.95 14.71 34.18
CA THR A 363 -5.36 14.89 34.50
C THR A 363 -6.21 14.90 33.25
N LEU A 364 -7.32 14.17 33.27
CA LEU A 364 -8.37 14.24 32.27
C LEU A 364 -9.54 15.01 32.84
N GLU A 365 -10.02 15.99 32.09
CA GLU A 365 -11.13 16.86 32.51
C GLU A 365 -12.30 16.74 31.53
N ASN A 366 -13.39 16.15 31.96
CA ASN A 366 -14.68 16.04 31.26
C ASN A 366 -14.52 15.48 29.80
N LEU A 367 -13.61 14.51 29.63
CA LEU A 367 -13.21 14.01 28.34
C LEU A 367 -14.33 13.22 27.66
N THR A 368 -14.78 13.69 26.51
CA THR A 368 -15.75 13.02 25.64
C THR A 368 -15.13 12.78 24.28
N PHE A 369 -15.27 11.56 23.76
CA PHE A 369 -14.67 11.19 22.47
C PHE A 369 -15.51 10.15 21.73
N GLY A 370 -15.60 10.32 20.41
CA GLY A 370 -16.20 9.35 19.47
C GLY A 370 -15.36 9.17 18.22
N TYR A 371 -15.27 7.95 17.73
CA TYR A 371 -14.56 7.67 16.47
C TYR A 371 -15.34 8.20 15.27
N SER A 372 -14.64 8.77 14.30
CA SER A 372 -15.25 9.27 13.07
C SER A 372 -15.98 8.13 12.32
N GLY A 373 -17.25 8.37 11.97
CA GLY A 373 -18.09 7.40 11.26
C GLY A 373 -18.79 6.36 12.15
N GLN A 374 -18.57 6.32 13.43
CA GLN A 374 -19.33 5.51 14.38
C GLN A 374 -20.47 6.33 15.03
N LYS A 375 -21.59 5.65 15.33
CA LYS A 375 -22.69 6.27 16.05
C LYS A 375 -22.46 6.14 17.56
N GLY A 376 -22.34 7.26 18.25
CA GLY A 376 -22.16 7.31 19.71
C GLY A 376 -20.72 7.63 20.13
N SER A 377 -20.58 8.03 21.39
CA SER A 377 -19.30 8.34 22.00
C SER A 377 -18.67 7.08 22.61
N ALA A 378 -17.37 6.90 22.42
CA ALA A 378 -16.59 5.82 23.03
C ALA A 378 -16.19 6.18 24.47
N LEU A 379 -16.03 7.48 24.77
CA LEU A 379 -15.87 8.03 26.12
C LEU A 379 -16.89 9.14 26.32
N ASN A 380 -17.46 9.20 27.53
CA ASN A 380 -18.49 10.15 27.91
C ASN A 380 -18.13 10.79 29.27
N ASN A 381 -17.75 12.06 29.24
CA ASN A 381 -17.47 12.88 30.42
C ASN A 381 -16.53 12.19 31.42
N VAL A 382 -15.40 11.68 30.94
CA VAL A 382 -14.39 11.00 31.76
C VAL A 382 -13.49 12.03 32.44
N SER A 383 -13.43 11.97 33.77
CA SER A 383 -12.49 12.76 34.58
C SER A 383 -11.72 11.82 35.51
N LEU A 384 -10.40 11.90 35.49
CA LEU A 384 -9.51 11.16 36.37
C LEU A 384 -8.16 11.85 36.48
N THR A 385 -7.44 11.58 37.56
CA THR A 385 -6.09 12.11 37.80
C THR A 385 -5.13 10.96 38.09
N LEU A 386 -3.97 11.01 37.53
CA LEU A 386 -2.86 10.10 37.68
C LEU A 386 -1.71 10.87 38.34
N ASN A 387 -1.25 10.41 39.50
CA ASN A 387 -0.15 11.03 40.20
C ASN A 387 1.17 10.29 39.93
N LYS A 388 2.28 10.98 40.03
CA LYS A 388 3.62 10.39 39.88
C LYS A 388 3.81 9.19 40.79
N GLY A 389 4.30 8.08 40.22
CA GLY A 389 4.55 6.85 40.92
C GLY A 389 3.31 6.02 41.28
N GLU A 390 2.10 6.51 41.03
CA GLU A 390 0.83 5.81 41.31
C GLU A 390 0.64 4.61 40.32
N LYS A 391 0.18 3.47 40.87
CA LYS A 391 -0.18 2.27 40.08
C LYS A 391 -1.70 2.21 39.98
N ILE A 392 -2.20 2.34 38.76
CA ILE A 392 -3.62 2.49 38.46
C ILE A 392 -4.12 1.32 37.64
N ALA A 393 -5.18 0.67 38.14
CA ALA A 393 -5.90 -0.34 37.37
C ALA A 393 -7.12 0.25 36.68
N ILE A 394 -7.30 -0.04 35.41
CA ILE A 394 -8.50 0.28 34.63
C ILE A 394 -9.25 -1.02 34.37
N VAL A 395 -10.47 -1.14 34.86
CA VAL A 395 -11.28 -2.34 34.74
C VAL A 395 -12.64 -2.04 34.13
N GLY A 396 -13.30 -3.05 33.58
CA GLY A 396 -14.62 -2.93 32.95
C GLY A 396 -14.81 -3.92 31.81
N HIS A 397 -16.06 -4.05 31.37
CA HIS A 397 -16.38 -4.96 30.25
C HIS A 397 -15.72 -4.55 28.92
N ASN A 398 -15.70 -5.49 27.97
CA ASN A 398 -15.26 -5.20 26.60
C ASN A 398 -16.14 -4.10 25.99
N GLY A 399 -15.52 -3.14 25.31
CA GLY A 399 -16.24 -1.98 24.74
C GLY A 399 -16.57 -0.87 25.76
N ALA A 400 -16.09 -0.94 27.00
CA ALA A 400 -16.32 0.11 28.01
C ALA A 400 -15.52 1.42 27.77
N GLY A 401 -14.62 1.45 26.77
CA GLY A 401 -13.82 2.64 26.45
C GLY A 401 -12.35 2.59 26.91
N LYS A 402 -11.91 1.50 27.55
CA LYS A 402 -10.57 1.40 28.16
C LYS A 402 -9.42 1.63 27.16
N SER A 403 -9.38 0.92 26.06
CA SER A 403 -8.33 1.09 25.03
C SER A 403 -8.44 2.43 24.29
N THR A 404 -9.65 3.01 24.19
CA THR A 404 -9.84 4.37 23.68
C THR A 404 -9.19 5.40 24.59
N LEU A 405 -9.31 5.24 25.91
CA LEU A 405 -8.64 6.09 26.88
C LEU A 405 -7.11 6.07 26.69
N ILE A 406 -6.52 4.88 26.55
CA ILE A 406 -5.08 4.73 26.32
C ILE A 406 -4.63 5.43 25.03
N LYS A 407 -5.40 5.27 23.94
CA LYS A 407 -5.10 5.94 22.67
C LYS A 407 -5.10 7.46 22.79
N LEU A 408 -6.01 8.03 23.58
CA LEU A 408 -6.08 9.47 23.85
C LEU A 408 -4.97 9.95 24.78
N LEU A 409 -4.66 9.20 25.84
CA LEU A 409 -3.53 9.51 26.74
C LEU A 409 -2.20 9.59 25.99
N GLN A 410 -2.00 8.77 24.96
CA GLN A 410 -0.80 8.79 24.11
C GLN A 410 -0.90 9.78 22.94
N ARG A 411 -1.97 10.56 22.89
CA ARG A 411 -2.25 11.48 21.80
C ARG A 411 -2.16 10.82 20.41
N LEU A 412 -2.64 9.55 20.31
CA LEU A 412 -2.88 8.87 19.04
C LEU A 412 -4.16 9.37 18.37
N TYR A 413 -5.04 9.97 19.18
CA TYR A 413 -6.23 10.72 18.82
C TYR A 413 -6.29 11.97 19.69
N ASP A 414 -6.84 13.05 19.14
CA ASP A 414 -7.20 14.25 19.91
C ASP A 414 -8.72 14.34 20.07
N PRO A 415 -9.23 14.74 21.24
CA PRO A 415 -10.64 15.08 21.38
C PRO A 415 -10.97 16.32 20.56
N GLU A 416 -12.22 16.40 20.06
CA GLU A 416 -12.72 17.61 19.41
C GLU A 416 -12.71 18.78 20.40
N ASP A 417 -12.54 19.98 19.90
CA ASP A 417 -12.50 21.17 20.73
C ASP A 417 -13.83 21.35 21.51
N GLY A 418 -13.73 21.62 22.80
CA GLY A 418 -14.88 21.70 23.71
C GLY A 418 -15.31 20.36 24.34
N ASN A 419 -14.72 19.23 23.94
CA ASN A 419 -15.04 17.91 24.49
C ASN A 419 -14.07 17.45 25.60
N GLY A 420 -13.61 18.38 26.42
CA GLY A 420 -12.69 18.14 27.53
C GLY A 420 -11.22 18.33 27.14
N ALA A 421 -10.33 18.10 28.09
CA ALA A 421 -8.89 18.26 27.93
C ALA A 421 -8.11 17.17 28.67
N ILE A 422 -6.87 16.95 28.19
CA ILE A 422 -5.86 16.15 28.91
C ILE A 422 -4.73 17.11 29.26
N LEU A 423 -4.41 17.18 30.55
CA LEU A 423 -3.45 18.13 31.08
C LEU A 423 -2.29 17.39 31.74
N LEU A 424 -1.06 17.73 31.34
CA LEU A 424 0.18 17.31 32.01
C LEU A 424 0.65 18.46 32.91
N ASN A 425 0.66 18.26 34.21
CA ASN A 425 1.00 19.30 35.19
C ASN A 425 0.19 20.60 34.99
N GLY A 426 -1.09 20.49 34.58
CA GLY A 426 -1.96 21.63 34.29
C GLY A 426 -1.81 22.26 32.91
N VAL A 427 -0.85 21.79 32.07
CA VAL A 427 -0.65 22.23 30.69
C VAL A 427 -1.35 21.27 29.74
N ASN A 428 -2.11 21.82 28.77
CA ASN A 428 -2.78 20.98 27.78
C ASN A 428 -1.75 20.24 26.92
N ILE A 429 -1.91 18.92 26.75
CA ILE A 429 -0.97 18.11 25.95
C ILE A 429 -0.94 18.52 24.49
N LYS A 430 -1.97 19.22 23.98
CA LYS A 430 -1.98 19.77 22.61
C LYS A 430 -0.95 20.87 22.43
N ASP A 431 -0.58 21.57 23.51
CA ASP A 431 0.37 22.70 23.48
C ASP A 431 1.82 22.24 23.72
N LEU A 432 2.04 20.95 23.92
CA LEU A 432 3.37 20.34 24.11
C LEU A 432 3.90 19.74 22.82
N LYS A 433 5.23 19.70 22.70
CA LYS A 433 5.92 19.01 21.61
C LYS A 433 5.56 17.51 21.63
N LEU A 434 4.96 17.03 20.53
CA LEU A 434 4.34 15.72 20.44
C LEU A 434 5.34 14.58 20.70
N SER A 435 6.54 14.67 20.09
CA SER A 435 7.60 13.66 20.25
C SER A 435 8.11 13.59 21.69
N SER A 436 8.29 14.75 22.36
CA SER A 436 8.70 14.83 23.76
C SER A 436 7.61 14.26 24.69
N TYR A 437 6.34 14.61 24.44
CA TYR A 437 5.20 14.08 25.21
C TYR A 437 5.08 12.56 25.06
N ARG A 438 5.10 12.05 23.84
CA ARG A 438 5.03 10.59 23.59
C ARG A 438 6.24 9.84 24.16
N GLY A 439 7.39 10.48 24.21
CA GLY A 439 8.61 9.93 24.82
C GLY A 439 8.47 9.62 26.32
N LEU A 440 7.48 10.22 27.00
CA LEU A 440 7.19 9.91 28.41
C LEU A 440 6.58 8.51 28.61
N PHE A 441 6.02 7.90 27.56
CA PHE A 441 5.27 6.66 27.64
C PHE A 441 6.07 5.44 27.16
N GLY A 442 6.01 4.36 27.94
CA GLY A 442 6.37 3.02 27.52
C GLY A 442 5.13 2.15 27.47
N THR A 443 4.78 1.60 26.31
CA THR A 443 3.50 0.91 26.14
C THR A 443 3.66 -0.51 25.63
N VAL A 444 2.90 -1.43 26.23
CA VAL A 444 2.60 -2.74 25.65
C VAL A 444 1.12 -2.80 25.33
N PHE A 445 0.81 -2.86 24.04
CA PHE A 445 -0.56 -3.02 23.54
C PHE A 445 -1.00 -4.50 23.59
N GLN A 446 -2.30 -4.74 23.61
CA GLN A 446 -2.88 -6.08 23.54
C GLN A 446 -2.47 -6.82 22.23
N ASP A 447 -2.41 -6.08 21.12
CA ASP A 447 -2.05 -6.53 19.77
C ASP A 447 -0.61 -6.09 19.42
N TYR A 448 0.34 -6.34 20.32
CA TYR A 448 1.74 -5.99 20.06
C TYR A 448 2.29 -6.68 18.81
N GLY A 449 3.04 -5.92 18.00
CA GLY A 449 3.77 -6.44 16.84
C GLY A 449 5.25 -6.67 17.16
N LEU A 450 5.80 -7.81 16.73
CA LEU A 450 7.24 -7.99 16.60
C LEU A 450 7.65 -7.80 15.15
N PHE A 451 8.75 -7.11 14.95
CA PHE A 451 9.30 -6.83 13.63
C PHE A 451 10.31 -7.90 13.24
N ALA A 452 10.47 -8.14 11.94
CA ALA A 452 11.49 -9.05 11.39
C ALA A 452 12.90 -8.42 11.44
N VAL A 453 13.32 -8.04 12.64
CA VAL A 453 14.64 -7.52 13.00
C VAL A 453 15.16 -8.31 14.20
N SER A 454 16.35 -7.99 14.72
CA SER A 454 16.90 -8.70 15.88
C SER A 454 16.02 -8.58 17.14
N VAL A 455 16.20 -9.48 18.10
CA VAL A 455 15.54 -9.38 19.41
C VAL A 455 15.91 -8.07 20.09
N ALA A 456 17.17 -7.66 20.01
CA ALA A 456 17.65 -6.41 20.62
C ALA A 456 16.96 -5.18 20.01
N GLU A 457 16.84 -5.09 18.69
CA GLU A 457 16.12 -4.01 18.01
C GLU A 457 14.61 -4.04 18.30
N ASN A 458 14.02 -5.22 18.48
CA ASN A 458 12.63 -5.36 18.92
C ASN A 458 12.41 -4.85 20.34
N VAL A 459 13.36 -5.01 21.24
CA VAL A 459 13.28 -4.52 22.62
C VAL A 459 13.49 -3.01 22.67
N MET A 460 14.50 -2.49 21.97
CA MET A 460 14.81 -1.05 21.96
C MET A 460 13.92 -0.23 21.04
N LEU A 461 13.21 -0.86 20.10
CA LEU A 461 12.41 -0.23 19.03
C LEU A 461 13.19 0.78 18.20
N ARG A 462 14.50 0.57 18.06
CA ARG A 462 15.40 1.36 17.23
C ARG A 462 16.57 0.51 16.73
N GLY A 463 17.24 0.96 15.66
CA GLY A 463 18.50 0.40 15.16
C GLY A 463 19.72 1.07 15.78
N ASP A 464 20.91 0.72 15.26
CA ASP A 464 22.20 1.30 15.63
C ASP A 464 22.47 1.27 17.15
N LEU A 465 22.32 0.08 17.76
CA LEU A 465 22.43 -0.12 19.20
C LEU A 465 23.88 -0.04 19.68
N THR A 466 24.12 0.74 20.73
CA THR A 466 25.40 0.80 21.45
C THR A 466 25.59 -0.42 22.35
N GLU A 467 26.80 -0.63 22.89
CA GLU A 467 27.01 -1.73 23.85
C GLU A 467 26.24 -1.50 25.17
N GLU A 468 26.08 -0.24 25.59
CA GLU A 468 25.21 0.11 26.72
C GLU A 468 23.76 -0.29 26.49
N ASP A 469 23.24 -0.06 25.26
CA ASP A 469 21.90 -0.51 24.89
C ASP A 469 21.77 -2.04 24.94
N ARG A 470 22.79 -2.76 24.50
CA ARG A 470 22.82 -4.22 24.54
C ARG A 470 22.80 -4.76 25.98
N GLU A 471 23.47 -4.08 26.91
CA GLU A 471 23.39 -4.41 28.33
C GLU A 471 22.00 -4.16 28.89
N LYS A 472 21.38 -3.02 28.58
CA LYS A 472 19.99 -2.72 28.93
C LYS A 472 19.01 -3.78 28.39
N VAL A 473 19.22 -4.24 27.15
CA VAL A 473 18.42 -5.31 26.54
C VAL A 473 18.59 -6.62 27.30
N ARG A 474 19.83 -7.03 27.65
CA ARG A 474 20.06 -8.26 28.42
C ARG A 474 19.36 -8.22 29.78
N ASP A 475 19.49 -7.12 30.49
CA ASP A 475 18.82 -6.91 31.79
C ASP A 475 17.27 -6.94 31.64
N ALA A 476 16.74 -6.27 30.63
CA ALA A 476 15.31 -6.28 30.34
C ALA A 476 14.77 -7.68 30.00
N LEU A 477 15.51 -8.48 29.26
CA LEU A 477 15.15 -9.84 28.91
C LEU A 477 15.23 -10.79 30.10
N ILE A 478 16.16 -10.55 31.05
CA ILE A 478 16.23 -11.27 32.32
C ILE A 478 14.97 -10.96 33.14
N LYS A 479 14.62 -9.66 33.30
CA LYS A 479 13.44 -9.21 34.05
C LYS A 479 12.14 -9.75 33.46
N SER A 480 12.05 -9.86 32.12
CA SER A 480 10.87 -10.44 31.45
C SER A 480 10.85 -11.97 31.45
N GLY A 481 11.92 -12.64 31.91
CA GLY A 481 12.01 -14.08 32.06
C GLY A 481 12.11 -14.85 30.72
N ILE A 482 12.81 -14.28 29.71
CA ILE A 482 13.04 -14.97 28.41
C ILE A 482 14.52 -15.09 28.05
N TYR A 483 15.42 -14.45 28.79
CA TYR A 483 16.83 -14.36 28.45
C TYR A 483 17.52 -15.71 28.26
N GLU A 484 17.23 -16.69 29.11
CA GLU A 484 17.83 -18.05 29.03
C GLU A 484 17.57 -18.74 27.68
N LYS A 485 16.37 -18.52 27.10
CA LYS A 485 16.05 -19.04 25.79
C LYS A 485 16.79 -18.29 24.70
N ILE A 486 16.82 -16.96 24.79
CA ILE A 486 17.47 -16.11 23.77
C ILE A 486 18.97 -16.34 23.74
N GLN A 487 19.60 -16.52 24.89
CA GLN A 487 21.03 -16.81 25.00
C GLN A 487 21.46 -18.11 24.27
N LYS A 488 20.52 -19.08 24.15
CA LYS A 488 20.76 -20.36 23.46
C LYS A 488 20.58 -20.28 21.95
N LEU A 489 20.11 -19.15 21.42
CA LEU A 489 19.96 -18.95 19.98
C LEU A 489 21.32 -18.70 19.32
N PRO A 490 21.48 -19.01 18.01
CA PRO A 490 22.76 -18.91 17.30
C PRO A 490 23.46 -17.56 17.44
N HIS A 491 22.69 -16.47 17.45
CA HIS A 491 23.19 -15.09 17.55
C HIS A 491 22.74 -14.38 18.84
N GLY A 492 22.22 -15.11 19.83
CA GLY A 492 21.74 -14.52 21.08
C GLY A 492 20.72 -13.41 20.86
N ILE A 493 20.97 -12.22 21.42
CA ILE A 493 20.08 -11.04 21.27
C ILE A 493 20.04 -10.47 19.85
N ASP A 494 21.02 -10.80 19.00
CA ASP A 494 21.09 -10.37 17.61
C ASP A 494 20.35 -11.33 16.66
N THR A 495 19.74 -12.40 17.18
CA THR A 495 18.92 -13.31 16.37
C THR A 495 17.69 -12.59 15.85
N VAL A 496 17.43 -12.72 14.54
CA VAL A 496 16.25 -12.14 13.87
C VAL A 496 14.97 -12.86 14.31
N VAL A 497 13.95 -12.06 14.63
CA VAL A 497 12.62 -12.59 15.03
C VAL A 497 11.83 -12.93 13.76
N THR A 498 12.05 -14.10 13.23
CA THR A 498 11.31 -14.79 12.15
C THR A 498 12.29 -15.57 11.28
N LYS A 499 11.81 -16.58 10.59
CA LYS A 499 12.57 -17.30 9.55
C LYS A 499 12.19 -16.87 8.13
N GLU A 500 11.44 -15.79 7.99
CA GLU A 500 10.98 -15.32 6.69
C GLU A 500 12.13 -14.76 5.82
N PHE A 501 13.09 -14.11 6.46
CA PHE A 501 14.23 -13.47 5.78
C PHE A 501 15.60 -14.04 6.16
N ASP A 502 15.65 -14.80 7.25
CA ASP A 502 16.88 -15.39 7.77
C ASP A 502 16.63 -16.84 8.21
N SER A 503 17.39 -17.79 7.65
CA SER A 503 17.30 -19.21 7.99
C SER A 503 17.65 -19.49 9.46
N ASP A 504 18.56 -18.69 10.03
CA ASP A 504 19.01 -18.78 11.41
C ASP A 504 18.13 -17.99 12.38
N GLY A 505 17.11 -17.31 11.86
CA GLY A 505 16.11 -16.59 12.63
C GLY A 505 15.31 -17.52 13.55
N ALA A 506 14.71 -16.95 14.60
CA ALA A 506 13.93 -17.66 15.60
C ALA A 506 12.44 -17.36 15.48
N VAL A 507 11.60 -18.40 15.64
CA VAL A 507 10.16 -18.28 15.79
C VAL A 507 9.81 -18.50 17.26
N PHE A 508 9.09 -17.56 17.86
CA PHE A 508 8.67 -17.59 19.25
C PHE A 508 7.20 -18.03 19.38
N SER A 509 6.87 -18.63 20.52
CA SER A 509 5.47 -18.86 20.89
C SER A 509 4.82 -17.54 21.35
N GLY A 510 3.48 -17.44 21.34
CA GLY A 510 2.77 -16.22 21.74
C GLY A 510 3.16 -15.69 23.15
N GLY A 511 3.36 -16.60 24.13
CA GLY A 511 3.84 -16.19 25.45
C GLY A 511 5.29 -15.70 25.48
N GLU A 512 6.15 -16.21 24.58
CA GLU A 512 7.55 -15.74 24.43
C GLU A 512 7.60 -14.40 23.70
N GLU A 513 6.80 -14.23 22.66
CA GLU A 513 6.64 -12.95 21.96
C GLU A 513 6.15 -11.86 22.94
N GLN A 514 5.22 -12.22 23.82
CA GLN A 514 4.72 -11.34 24.86
C GLN A 514 5.81 -10.91 25.85
N LYS A 515 6.68 -11.83 26.27
CA LYS A 515 7.82 -11.52 27.13
C LYS A 515 8.82 -10.58 26.46
N ILE A 516 9.07 -10.73 25.16
CA ILE A 516 9.90 -9.80 24.37
C ILE A 516 9.23 -8.41 24.31
N ALA A 517 7.91 -8.35 24.08
CA ALA A 517 7.17 -7.09 24.08
C ALA A 517 7.21 -6.38 25.44
N ILE A 518 7.14 -7.13 26.55
CA ILE A 518 7.24 -6.58 27.91
C ILE A 518 8.66 -6.09 28.21
N ALA A 519 9.71 -6.74 27.69
CA ALA A 519 11.08 -6.29 27.83
C ALA A 519 11.29 -4.84 27.33
N ARG A 520 10.48 -4.36 26.38
CA ARG A 520 10.47 -2.95 25.91
C ARG A 520 10.30 -1.95 27.05
N ILE A 521 9.43 -2.28 28.02
CA ILE A 521 9.17 -1.42 29.21
C ILE A 521 10.41 -1.35 30.11
N PHE A 522 11.10 -2.47 30.27
CA PHE A 522 12.26 -2.56 31.16
C PHE A 522 13.52 -1.93 30.56
N ALA A 523 13.65 -1.95 29.23
CA ALA A 523 14.77 -1.35 28.52
C ALA A 523 14.63 0.17 28.34
N GLY A 524 13.38 0.69 28.35
CA GLY A 524 13.07 2.08 28.09
C GLY A 524 13.12 2.98 29.33
N ASP A 525 13.43 4.27 29.10
CA ASP A 525 13.48 5.30 30.15
C ASP A 525 12.13 5.99 30.38
N ALA A 526 11.01 5.34 29.97
CA ALA A 526 9.67 5.88 30.12
C ALA A 526 9.32 6.19 31.56
N LYS A 527 8.61 7.30 31.78
CA LYS A 527 8.14 7.76 33.11
C LYS A 527 6.73 7.24 33.43
N ILE A 528 5.94 7.04 32.39
CA ILE A 528 4.58 6.50 32.46
C ILE A 528 4.55 5.20 31.68
N VAL A 529 4.17 4.12 32.32
CA VAL A 529 4.06 2.79 31.72
C VAL A 529 2.60 2.45 31.50
N ILE A 530 2.25 2.03 30.29
CA ILE A 530 0.89 1.60 29.93
C ILE A 530 0.93 0.14 29.49
N MET A 531 0.02 -0.66 30.05
CA MET A 531 -0.10 -2.08 29.76
C MET A 531 -1.55 -2.43 29.46
N ASP A 532 -1.84 -2.78 28.23
CA ASP A 532 -3.17 -3.21 27.79
C ASP A 532 -3.22 -4.74 27.71
N GLU A 533 -3.77 -5.38 28.74
CA GLU A 533 -3.89 -6.84 28.89
C GLU A 533 -2.59 -7.63 28.63
N PRO A 534 -1.50 -7.28 29.32
CA PRO A 534 -0.16 -7.77 28.98
C PRO A 534 0.04 -9.27 29.25
N THR A 535 -0.94 -9.98 29.79
CA THR A 535 -0.81 -11.37 30.30
C THR A 535 -1.83 -12.32 29.70
N SER A 536 -2.51 -11.95 28.62
CA SER A 536 -3.60 -12.74 28.02
C SER A 536 -3.17 -14.16 27.56
N ALA A 537 -1.88 -14.38 27.29
CA ALA A 537 -1.33 -15.67 26.85
C ALA A 537 -0.60 -16.47 27.96
N LEU A 538 -0.64 -16.00 29.23
CA LEU A 538 0.04 -16.65 30.35
C LEU A 538 -0.91 -17.40 31.27
N ASP A 539 -0.37 -18.45 31.92
CA ASP A 539 -1.07 -19.10 33.01
C ASP A 539 -1.14 -18.21 34.27
N PRO A 540 -2.06 -18.45 35.22
CA PRO A 540 -2.28 -17.57 36.37
C PRO A 540 -1.06 -17.37 37.26
N ILE A 541 -0.19 -18.37 37.41
CA ILE A 541 1.01 -18.30 38.26
C ILE A 541 2.08 -17.44 37.57
N ALA A 542 2.30 -17.69 36.29
CA ALA A 542 3.22 -16.91 35.47
C ALA A 542 2.76 -15.45 35.34
N GLU A 543 1.44 -15.22 35.30
CA GLU A 543 0.85 -13.88 35.29
C GLU A 543 1.12 -13.13 36.59
N GLU A 544 0.85 -13.73 37.74
CA GLU A 544 1.09 -13.10 39.04
C GLU A 544 2.58 -12.75 39.20
N GLN A 545 3.46 -13.69 38.87
CA GLN A 545 4.90 -13.44 38.96
C GLN A 545 5.33 -12.30 38.02
N MET A 546 4.75 -12.24 36.83
CA MET A 546 5.05 -11.17 35.88
C MET A 546 4.57 -9.80 36.38
N TYR A 547 3.35 -9.69 36.91
CA TYR A 547 2.89 -8.43 37.51
C TYR A 547 3.78 -8.01 38.67
N ARG A 548 4.21 -8.93 39.54
CA ARG A 548 5.15 -8.63 40.63
C ARG A 548 6.48 -8.08 40.09
N ASN A 549 7.07 -8.76 39.12
CA ASN A 549 8.33 -8.33 38.50
C ASN A 549 8.18 -6.96 37.83
N MET A 550 7.04 -6.71 37.18
CA MET A 550 6.75 -5.44 36.53
C MET A 550 6.60 -4.29 37.52
N PHE A 551 5.83 -4.48 38.60
CA PHE A 551 5.67 -3.44 39.60
C PHE A 551 6.97 -3.15 40.36
N GLU A 552 7.80 -4.16 40.58
CA GLU A 552 9.12 -3.98 41.16
C GLU A 552 10.06 -3.20 40.20
N ALA A 553 10.09 -3.56 38.93
CA ALA A 553 10.90 -2.86 37.92
C ALA A 553 10.39 -1.44 37.59
N CYS A 554 9.11 -1.18 37.83
CA CYS A 554 8.46 0.12 37.63
C CYS A 554 8.18 0.86 38.93
N ARG A 555 8.98 0.61 39.99
CA ARG A 555 8.68 1.14 41.35
C ARG A 555 8.57 2.67 41.39
N ASP A 556 9.45 3.34 40.63
CA ASP A 556 9.54 4.79 40.54
C ASP A 556 8.77 5.39 39.36
N LYS A 557 8.02 4.57 38.61
CA LYS A 557 7.25 4.98 37.42
C LYS A 557 5.75 4.98 37.73
N THR A 558 5.02 5.87 37.07
CA THR A 558 3.56 5.79 37.06
C THR A 558 3.13 4.64 36.15
N VAL A 559 2.25 3.77 36.61
CA VAL A 559 1.80 2.59 35.87
C VAL A 559 0.30 2.61 35.68
N ILE A 560 -0.14 2.48 34.45
CA ILE A 560 -1.54 2.31 34.07
C ILE A 560 -1.68 0.94 33.45
N TYR A 561 -2.52 0.10 33.99
CA TYR A 561 -2.76 -1.19 33.37
C TYR A 561 -4.23 -1.54 33.24
N ILE A 562 -4.58 -2.10 32.11
CA ILE A 562 -5.88 -2.69 31.86
C ILE A 562 -5.81 -4.17 32.17
N SER A 563 -6.70 -4.67 32.99
CA SER A 563 -6.82 -6.09 33.28
C SER A 563 -8.28 -6.54 33.26
N HIS A 564 -8.49 -7.73 32.70
CA HIS A 564 -9.74 -8.46 32.82
C HIS A 564 -9.76 -9.39 34.05
N ARG A 565 -8.60 -9.61 34.69
CA ARG A 565 -8.47 -10.39 35.90
C ARG A 565 -8.35 -9.47 37.12
N LEU A 566 -9.40 -9.44 37.94
CA LEU A 566 -9.45 -8.53 39.06
C LEU A 566 -8.42 -8.85 40.16
N SER A 567 -7.87 -10.09 40.20
CA SER A 567 -6.77 -10.46 41.10
C SER A 567 -5.58 -9.52 41.03
N SER A 568 -5.24 -9.01 39.82
CA SER A 568 -4.17 -8.03 39.65
C SER A 568 -4.49 -6.67 40.26
N CYS A 569 -5.79 -6.31 40.42
CA CYS A 569 -6.21 -5.02 40.98
C CYS A 569 -5.88 -4.86 42.49
N THR A 570 -5.59 -5.96 43.18
CA THR A 570 -5.13 -5.92 44.58
C THR A 570 -3.79 -5.22 44.77
N MET A 571 -3.00 -5.13 43.66
CA MET A 571 -1.67 -4.48 43.64
C MET A 571 -1.74 -3.01 43.20
N ALA A 572 -2.93 -2.51 42.82
CA ALA A 572 -3.12 -1.12 42.42
C ALA A 572 -3.32 -0.20 43.64
N ASP A 573 -2.74 1.01 43.55
CA ASP A 573 -3.03 2.08 44.53
C ASP A 573 -4.45 2.61 44.32
N ARG A 574 -4.94 2.60 43.06
CA ARG A 574 -6.29 3.05 42.69
C ARG A 574 -6.84 2.24 41.53
N VAL A 575 -8.13 1.99 41.61
CA VAL A 575 -8.89 1.29 40.55
C VAL A 575 -9.95 2.24 40.00
N TYR A 576 -10.05 2.30 38.65
CA TYR A 576 -11.13 2.98 37.93
C TYR A 576 -11.99 1.95 37.21
N MET A 577 -13.28 1.87 37.60
CA MET A 577 -14.25 0.98 36.96
C MET A 577 -14.97 1.72 35.84
N PHE A 578 -14.82 1.21 34.63
CA PHE A 578 -15.43 1.76 33.41
C PHE A 578 -16.70 0.99 33.01
N ALA A 579 -17.75 1.74 32.68
CA ALA A 579 -18.93 1.21 32.02
C ALA A 579 -19.51 2.25 31.03
N ASN A 580 -19.91 1.82 29.83
CA ASN A 580 -20.56 2.66 28.82
C ASN A 580 -19.80 3.97 28.52
N GLY A 581 -18.49 3.90 28.48
CA GLY A 581 -17.62 5.04 28.18
C GLY A 581 -17.37 6.01 29.35
N SER A 582 -17.83 5.70 30.56
CA SER A 582 -17.68 6.57 31.73
C SER A 582 -17.04 5.83 32.90
N VAL A 583 -16.37 6.57 33.80
CA VAL A 583 -15.93 6.07 35.10
C VAL A 583 -17.15 6.04 36.03
N ILE A 584 -17.51 4.86 36.49
CA ILE A 584 -18.69 4.68 37.40
C ILE A 584 -18.30 4.51 38.85
N GLU A 585 -17.11 3.99 39.13
CA GLU A 585 -16.58 3.79 40.49
C GLU A 585 -15.07 4.03 40.48
N SER A 586 -14.53 4.63 41.53
CA SER A 586 -13.09 4.79 41.71
C SER A 586 -12.72 4.75 43.20
N GLY A 587 -11.60 4.11 43.51
CA GLY A 587 -11.11 3.96 44.87
C GLY A 587 -10.03 2.88 44.97
N THR A 588 -9.58 2.58 46.16
CA THR A 588 -8.73 1.42 46.42
C THR A 588 -9.53 0.12 46.26
N HIS A 589 -8.85 -1.00 46.06
CA HIS A 589 -9.51 -2.30 46.03
C HIS A 589 -10.42 -2.56 47.25
N ALA A 590 -9.93 -2.24 48.44
CA ALA A 590 -10.67 -2.45 49.68
C ALA A 590 -11.92 -1.56 49.78
N GLU A 591 -11.82 -0.28 49.40
CA GLU A 591 -12.95 0.66 49.41
C GLU A 591 -14.04 0.22 48.43
N LEU A 592 -13.66 -0.20 47.22
CA LEU A 592 -14.61 -0.64 46.20
C LEU A 592 -15.30 -1.96 46.54
N LEU A 593 -14.62 -2.88 47.23
CA LEU A 593 -15.25 -4.08 47.76
C LEU A 593 -16.25 -3.75 48.88
N ALA A 594 -15.87 -2.87 49.80
CA ALA A 594 -16.72 -2.45 50.91
C ALA A 594 -17.98 -1.68 50.45
N ALA A 595 -17.85 -0.94 49.31
CA ALA A 595 -18.97 -0.21 48.71
C ALA A 595 -20.05 -1.14 48.11
N GLY A 596 -19.75 -2.41 47.84
CA GLY A 596 -20.71 -3.38 47.33
C GLY A 596 -21.27 -3.05 45.94
N GLY A 597 -20.54 -2.27 45.14
CA GLY A 597 -20.95 -1.81 43.83
C GLY A 597 -20.65 -2.83 42.70
N ARG A 598 -20.64 -2.35 41.46
CA ARG A 598 -20.36 -3.19 40.30
C ARG A 598 -18.96 -3.83 40.31
N TYR A 599 -18.00 -3.14 40.92
CA TYR A 599 -16.66 -3.70 41.09
C TYR A 599 -16.70 -4.93 42.01
N ALA A 600 -17.37 -4.82 43.16
CA ALA A 600 -17.53 -5.92 44.10
C ALA A 600 -18.29 -7.11 43.48
N ASP A 601 -19.38 -6.84 42.75
CA ASP A 601 -20.14 -7.86 42.04
C ASP A 601 -19.25 -8.62 41.02
N MET A 602 -18.40 -7.89 40.26
CA MET A 602 -17.52 -8.48 39.28
C MET A 602 -16.40 -9.31 39.94
N TRP A 603 -15.88 -8.82 41.08
CA TRP A 603 -14.89 -9.53 41.90
C TRP A 603 -15.46 -10.86 42.44
N HIS A 604 -16.63 -10.85 43.07
CA HIS A 604 -17.23 -12.05 43.60
C HIS A 604 -17.52 -13.08 42.54
N LYS A 605 -18.04 -12.67 41.38
CA LYS A 605 -18.28 -13.57 40.25
C LYS A 605 -16.99 -14.24 39.74
N GLN A 606 -15.88 -13.50 39.69
CA GLN A 606 -14.59 -14.10 39.30
C GLN A 606 -14.06 -15.04 40.39
N ALA A 607 -14.15 -14.65 41.66
CA ALA A 607 -13.71 -15.47 42.78
C ALA A 607 -14.50 -16.79 42.90
N ASP A 608 -15.81 -16.73 42.70
CA ASP A 608 -16.69 -17.91 42.77
C ASP A 608 -16.40 -18.87 41.59
N ALA A 609 -16.12 -18.36 40.40
CA ALA A 609 -15.68 -19.20 39.26
C ALA A 609 -14.39 -19.96 39.57
N TYR A 610 -13.45 -19.36 40.30
CA TYR A 610 -12.23 -20.05 40.75
C TYR A 610 -12.49 -21.09 41.84
N LYS A 611 -13.41 -20.85 42.78
CA LYS A 611 -13.79 -21.79 43.85
C LYS A 611 -14.48 -23.02 43.24
N LEU A 612 -15.44 -22.85 42.36
CA LEU A 612 -16.11 -23.93 41.66
C LEU A 612 -15.10 -24.84 40.90
N HIS A 613 -14.12 -24.24 40.24
CA HIS A 613 -13.08 -25.03 39.57
C HIS A 613 -12.18 -25.80 40.54
N SER A 614 -11.88 -25.23 41.73
CA SER A 614 -11.09 -25.93 42.74
C SER A 614 -11.89 -27.07 43.42
N GLU A 615 -13.19 -26.93 43.58
CA GLU A 615 -14.08 -27.97 44.09
C GLU A 615 -14.29 -29.13 43.09
N TYR A 616 -14.46 -28.81 41.81
CA TYR A 616 -14.47 -29.85 40.76
C TYR A 616 -13.12 -30.60 40.64
N ALA A 617 -11.99 -29.88 40.71
CA ALA A 617 -10.67 -30.52 40.69
C ALA A 617 -10.36 -31.32 41.96
N ALA A 618 -10.95 -30.97 43.09
CA ALA A 618 -10.86 -31.76 44.33
C ALA A 618 -11.78 -32.98 44.31
N ALA A 619 -12.99 -32.87 43.75
CA ALA A 619 -13.91 -33.97 43.57
C ALA A 619 -13.38 -35.07 42.60
N ASP A 620 -12.74 -34.65 41.48
CA ASP A 620 -12.10 -35.53 40.52
C ASP A 620 -10.90 -36.31 41.10
N ARG A 621 -10.23 -35.73 42.11
CA ARG A 621 -9.14 -36.40 42.85
C ARG A 621 -9.69 -37.36 43.96
N SER A 622 -10.95 -37.17 44.41
CA SER A 622 -11.57 -38.05 45.42
C SER A 622 -12.21 -39.30 44.80
N ASP A 623 -12.54 -39.29 43.55
CA ASP A 623 -13.14 -40.43 42.82
C ASP A 623 -12.11 -41.40 42.18
N GLY A 624 -10.91 -41.44 42.72
CA GLY A 624 -9.87 -42.45 42.54
C GLY A 624 -9.92 -43.26 41.23
N ASN A 625 -9.50 -42.66 40.13
CA ASN A 625 -9.00 -43.41 38.99
C ASN A 625 -7.58 -42.95 38.68
N GLU A 626 -6.59 -43.68 39.24
CA GLU A 626 -5.24 -43.74 38.70
C GLU A 626 -5.32 -44.23 37.25
N VAL A 627 -5.21 -43.32 36.31
CA VAL A 627 -4.83 -43.65 34.95
C VAL A 627 -3.32 -43.50 34.86
N THR A 628 -2.63 -44.62 35.12
CA THR A 628 -1.25 -44.84 34.68
C THR A 628 -1.21 -44.85 33.16
N VAL A 629 -0.56 -43.86 32.57
CA VAL A 629 0.28 -44.01 31.36
C VAL A 629 1.43 -43.04 31.42
#